data_8d3228712e55cde2e741c29455ea6064
#
_entry.id   8d3228712e55cde2e741c29455ea6064
#
_cell.length_a   1.000
_cell.length_b   1.000
_cell.length_c   1.000
_cell.angle_alpha   90.00
_cell.angle_beta   90.00
_cell.angle_gamma   90.00
#
_symmetry.space_group_name_H-M   'P 1'
#
loop_
_entity.id
_entity.type
_entity.pdbx_description
1 polymer ?
#
loop_
_entity_poly.entity_id
_entity_poly.type
_entity_poly.pdbx_seq_one_letter_code
_entity_poly.pdbx_strand_id
1 'polypeptide(L)'
;MERDPRYKAVKLMVESGQITLFNEMFRIIPKSVVAADLGKQNIRFTMLMNRIERFTLKDLFLLGKFFELDERKIFELAYKQYLQQKKQKSI
;
A
#
# COMPACT_ATOMS: atom_id res chain seq x y z
N MET A 1 -20.33 -7.55 -3.46
CA MET A 1 -19.48 -7.25 -4.63
C MET A 1 -18.07 -7.75 -4.40
N GLU A 2 -17.58 -8.55 -5.31
CA GLU A 2 -16.24 -9.11 -5.17
C GLU A 2 -15.16 -8.09 -5.48
N ARG A 3 -14.10 -8.10 -4.70
CA ARG A 3 -12.95 -7.25 -4.96
C ARG A 3 -12.09 -7.89 -6.04
N ASP A 4 -11.25 -7.06 -6.65
CA ASP A 4 -10.28 -7.53 -7.61
C ASP A 4 -9.45 -8.68 -7.01
N PRO A 5 -9.35 -9.83 -7.70
CA PRO A 5 -8.65 -11.00 -7.15
C PRO A 5 -7.16 -10.75 -6.90
N ARG A 6 -6.59 -9.70 -7.48
CA ARG A 6 -5.19 -9.36 -7.26
C ARG A 6 -4.93 -8.87 -5.83
N TYR A 7 -5.94 -8.43 -5.11
CA TYR A 7 -5.79 -8.12 -3.68
C TYR A 7 -5.33 -9.36 -2.92
N LYS A 8 -5.95 -10.51 -3.21
CA LYS A 8 -5.58 -11.75 -2.53
C LYS A 8 -4.19 -12.22 -2.93
N ALA A 9 -3.82 -12.03 -4.19
CA ALA A 9 -2.47 -12.37 -4.64
C ALA A 9 -1.42 -11.56 -3.86
N VAL A 10 -1.66 -10.27 -3.68
CA VAL A 10 -0.77 -9.42 -2.88
C VAL A 10 -0.70 -9.90 -1.43
N LYS A 11 -1.85 -10.25 -0.85
CA LYS A 11 -1.89 -10.76 0.53
C LYS A 11 -0.96 -11.95 0.70
N LEU A 12 -1.05 -12.92 -0.20
CA LEU A 12 -0.23 -14.13 -0.13
C LEU A 12 1.26 -13.81 -0.26
N MET A 13 1.60 -12.85 -1.13
CA MET A 13 3.00 -12.46 -1.33
C MET A 13 3.56 -11.68 -0.14
N VAL A 14 2.72 -10.88 0.51
CA VAL A 14 3.12 -10.20 1.75
C VAL A 14 3.35 -11.22 2.86
N GLU A 15 2.44 -12.16 3.01
CA GLU A 15 2.53 -13.16 4.07
C GLU A 15 3.71 -14.11 3.88
N SER A 16 4.09 -14.38 2.63
CA SER A 16 5.24 -15.24 2.33
C SER A 16 6.58 -14.50 2.38
N GLY A 17 6.56 -13.19 2.58
CA GLY A 17 7.78 -12.39 2.63
C GLY A 17 8.33 -11.97 1.28
N GLN A 18 7.62 -12.23 0.19
CA GLN A 18 8.03 -11.81 -1.14
C GLN A 18 7.85 -10.31 -1.35
N ILE A 19 6.89 -9.70 -0.65
CA ILE A 19 6.67 -8.26 -0.65
C ILE A 19 7.02 -7.73 0.73
N THR A 20 7.99 -6.81 0.79
CA THR A 20 8.45 -6.22 2.05
C THR A 20 8.30 -4.71 2.09
N LEU A 21 7.99 -4.08 0.95
CA LEU A 21 7.79 -2.64 0.87
C LEU A 21 6.41 -2.33 0.33
N PHE A 22 5.83 -1.25 0.82
CA PHE A 22 4.49 -0.82 0.42
C PHE A 22 4.34 -0.69 -1.09
N ASN A 23 5.31 -0.05 -1.75
CA ASN A 23 5.22 0.19 -3.20
C ASN A 23 5.25 -1.10 -4.03
N GLU A 24 5.83 -2.16 -3.49
CA GLU A 24 5.92 -3.43 -4.21
C GLU A 24 4.56 -4.06 -4.45
N MET A 25 3.57 -3.74 -3.60
CA MET A 25 2.22 -4.25 -3.77
C MET A 25 1.63 -3.84 -5.12
N PHE A 26 2.02 -2.68 -5.60
CA PHE A 26 1.43 -2.08 -6.80
C PHE A 26 2.09 -2.54 -8.10
N ARG A 27 3.01 -3.50 -8.01
CA ARG A 27 3.49 -4.26 -9.16
C ARG A 27 2.52 -5.38 -9.52
N ILE A 28 1.71 -5.80 -8.56
CA ILE A 28 0.76 -6.91 -8.73
C ILE A 28 -0.63 -6.37 -9.01
N ILE A 29 -1.08 -5.39 -8.22
CA ILE A 29 -2.37 -4.75 -8.43
C ILE A 29 -2.13 -3.29 -8.80
N PRO A 30 -2.70 -2.80 -9.92
CA PRO A 30 -2.46 -1.41 -10.32
C PRO A 30 -2.94 -0.43 -9.25
N LYS A 31 -2.14 0.62 -9.02
CA LYS A 31 -2.51 1.65 -8.06
C LYS A 31 -3.83 2.34 -8.41
N SER A 32 -4.18 2.41 -9.70
CA SER A 32 -5.44 3.01 -10.12
C SER A 32 -6.65 2.26 -9.56
N VAL A 33 -6.56 0.94 -9.48
CA VAL A 33 -7.63 0.11 -8.92
C VAL A 33 -7.77 0.40 -7.42
N VAL A 34 -6.65 0.41 -6.71
CA VAL A 34 -6.65 0.65 -5.26
C VAL A 34 -7.10 2.07 -4.95
N ALA A 35 -6.64 3.04 -5.73
CA ALA A 35 -7.05 4.43 -5.56
C ALA A 35 -8.56 4.57 -5.69
N ALA A 36 -9.15 3.95 -6.72
CA ALA A 36 -10.58 3.99 -6.95
C ALA A 36 -11.33 3.38 -5.76
N ASP A 37 -10.86 2.24 -5.25
CA ASP A 37 -11.49 1.58 -4.10
C ASP A 37 -11.38 2.43 -2.83
N LEU A 38 -10.33 3.23 -2.70
CA LEU A 38 -10.18 4.17 -1.59
C LEU A 38 -10.98 5.47 -1.79
N GLY A 39 -11.57 5.66 -2.97
CA GLY A 39 -12.28 6.89 -3.29
C GLY A 39 -11.36 8.06 -3.56
N LYS A 40 -10.15 7.79 -4.04
CA LYS A 40 -9.15 8.82 -4.35
C LYS A 40 -8.85 8.85 -5.84
N GLN A 41 -8.49 10.03 -6.33
CA GLN A 41 -7.98 10.15 -7.69
C GLN A 41 -6.61 9.49 -7.79
N ASN A 42 -6.34 8.91 -8.95
CA ASN A 42 -5.08 8.20 -9.17
C ASN A 42 -3.85 9.10 -8.96
N ILE A 43 -3.93 10.34 -9.42
CA ILE A 43 -2.83 11.29 -9.25
C ILE A 43 -2.58 11.59 -7.76
N ARG A 44 -3.66 11.74 -6.99
CA ARG A 44 -3.55 11.96 -5.54
C ARG A 44 -2.91 10.75 -4.86
N PHE A 45 -3.32 9.55 -5.24
CA PHE A 45 -2.77 8.32 -4.69
C PHE A 45 -1.28 8.20 -4.99
N THR A 46 -0.87 8.55 -6.22
CA THR A 46 0.53 8.54 -6.62
C THR A 46 1.35 9.50 -5.76
N MET A 47 0.81 10.68 -5.48
CA MET A 47 1.49 11.64 -4.61
C MET A 47 1.67 11.10 -3.20
N LEU A 48 0.65 10.41 -2.68
CA LEU A 48 0.73 9.79 -1.36
C LEU A 48 1.75 8.65 -1.33
N MET A 49 1.87 7.88 -2.41
CA MET A 49 2.87 6.83 -2.50
C MET A 49 4.29 7.39 -2.49
N ASN A 50 4.48 8.57 -3.05
CA ASN A 50 5.79 9.23 -3.05
C ASN A 50 6.11 9.88 -1.70
N ARG A 51 5.10 10.10 -0.88
CA ARG A 51 5.23 10.63 0.47
C ARG A 51 4.37 9.81 1.41
N ILE A 52 4.83 8.62 1.69
CA ILE A 52 4.04 7.60 2.38
C ILE A 52 3.56 8.09 3.75
N GLU A 53 4.31 8.98 4.40
CA GLU A 53 3.94 9.53 5.70
C GLU A 53 2.67 10.40 5.65
N ARG A 54 2.23 10.76 4.45
CA ARG A 54 1.01 11.57 4.28
C ARG A 54 -0.27 10.75 4.18
N PHE A 55 -0.16 9.44 4.11
CA PHE A 55 -1.35 8.60 4.25
C PHE A 55 -1.92 8.77 5.65
N THR A 56 -3.24 8.86 5.75
CA THR A 56 -3.90 8.89 7.06
C THR A 56 -3.99 7.49 7.62
N LEU A 57 -4.14 7.37 8.94
CA LEU A 57 -4.37 6.08 9.57
C LEU A 57 -5.63 5.42 9.01
N LYS A 58 -6.67 6.21 8.74
CA LYS A 58 -7.89 5.70 8.15
C LYS A 58 -7.62 5.03 6.81
N ASP A 59 -6.80 5.66 5.96
CA ASP A 59 -6.43 5.09 4.67
C ASP A 59 -5.72 3.75 4.85
N LEU A 60 -4.79 3.69 5.80
CA LEU A 60 -4.04 2.46 6.07
C LEU A 60 -4.93 1.36 6.62
N PHE A 61 -5.89 1.70 7.46
CA PHE A 61 -6.88 0.74 7.96
C PHE A 61 -7.72 0.17 6.81
N LEU A 62 -8.15 1.03 5.89
CA LEU A 62 -8.94 0.60 4.74
C LEU A 62 -8.12 -0.30 3.82
N LEU A 63 -6.84 0.03 3.61
CA LEU A 63 -5.96 -0.82 2.82
C LEU A 63 -5.80 -2.21 3.46
N GLY A 64 -5.64 -2.25 4.77
CA GLY A 64 -5.61 -3.52 5.49
C GLY A 64 -6.85 -4.35 5.24
N LYS A 65 -8.00 -3.69 5.23
CA LYS A 65 -9.27 -4.35 4.96
C LYS A 65 -9.34 -4.89 3.52
N PHE A 66 -8.93 -4.07 2.55
CA PHE A 66 -8.96 -4.47 1.14
C PHE A 66 -8.05 -5.66 0.85
N PHE A 67 -6.84 -5.64 1.42
CA PHE A 67 -5.87 -6.72 1.24
C PHE A 67 -6.09 -7.87 2.20
N GLU A 68 -7.04 -7.77 3.12
CA GLU A 68 -7.30 -8.77 4.16
C GLU A 68 -6.03 -9.06 4.97
N LEU A 69 -5.27 -8.01 5.26
CA LEU A 69 -4.07 -8.06 6.07
C LEU A 69 -4.32 -7.36 7.40
N ASP A 70 -3.65 -7.84 8.44
CA ASP A 70 -3.64 -7.11 9.71
C ASP A 70 -3.13 -5.70 9.47
N GLU A 71 -3.79 -4.71 10.06
CA GLU A 71 -3.40 -3.31 9.86
C GLU A 71 -1.98 -3.04 10.32
N ARG A 72 -1.47 -3.78 11.30
CA ARG A 72 -0.07 -3.68 11.72
C ARG A 72 0.88 -4.08 10.61
N LYS A 73 0.47 -5.02 9.77
CA LYS A 73 1.27 -5.44 8.63
C LYS A 73 1.33 -4.33 7.57
N ILE A 74 0.21 -3.67 7.34
CA ILE A 74 0.16 -2.51 6.44
C ILE A 74 1.07 -1.39 6.98
N PHE A 75 1.01 -1.12 8.28
CA PHE A 75 1.88 -0.11 8.91
C PHE A 75 3.35 -0.48 8.74
N GLU A 76 3.69 -1.75 8.91
CA GLU A 76 5.07 -2.22 8.76
C GLU A 76 5.58 -1.97 7.35
N LEU A 77 4.77 -2.33 6.34
CA LEU A 77 5.14 -2.09 4.94
C LEU A 77 5.30 -0.60 4.66
N ALA A 78 4.36 0.21 5.15
CA ALA A 78 4.41 1.65 4.96
C ALA A 78 5.61 2.26 5.67
N TYR A 79 5.92 1.81 6.88
CA TYR A 79 7.05 2.31 7.65
C TYR A 79 8.37 1.99 6.98
N LYS A 80 8.52 0.77 6.48
CA LYS A 80 9.73 0.38 5.73
C LYS A 80 9.88 1.25 4.47
N GLN A 81 8.78 1.51 3.79
CA GLN A 81 8.78 2.39 2.62
C GLN A 81 9.18 3.81 3.01
N TYR A 82 8.66 4.31 4.11
CA TYR A 82 9.00 5.62 4.64
C TYR A 82 10.50 5.72 4.93
N LEU A 83 11.07 4.72 5.58
CA LEU A 83 12.50 4.71 5.88
C LEU A 83 13.34 4.74 4.60
N GLN A 84 12.92 4.01 3.58
CA GLN A 84 13.62 4.00 2.30
C GLN A 84 13.55 5.37 1.62
N GLN A 85 12.37 5.99 1.61
CA GLN A 85 12.18 7.33 1.03
C GLN A 85 12.98 8.39 1.78
N LYS A 86 12.99 8.30 3.10
CA LYS A 86 13.75 9.22 3.94
C LYS A 86 15.26 9.11 3.66
N LYS A 87 15.75 7.88 3.52
CA LYS A 87 17.15 7.62 3.23
C LYS A 87 17.55 8.21 1.88
N GLN A 88 16.68 8.07 0.87
CA GLN A 88 16.93 8.60 -0.46
C GLN A 88 16.98 10.13 -0.49
N LYS A 89 16.25 10.78 0.41
CA LYS A 89 16.18 12.24 0.49
C LYS A 89 17.27 12.83 1.35
N SER A 90 17.91 12.03 2.16
CA SER A 90 18.97 12.49 3.05
C SER A 90 20.27 12.53 2.26
N ILE A 91 20.64 13.70 1.88
CA ILE A 91 21.89 13.96 1.18
C ILE A 91 22.88 14.52 2.18
#